data_fc33aaeda828517ed2cb74b28c9cdc03
#
_entry.id   fc33aaeda828517ed2cb74b28c9cdc03
#
_cell.length_a   1.000
_cell.length_b   1.000
_cell.length_c   1.000
_cell.angle_alpha   90.00
_cell.angle_beta   90.00
_cell.angle_gamma   90.00
#
_symmetry.space_group_name_H-M   'P 1'
#
loop_
_entity.id
_entity.type
_entity.pdbx_description
1 polymer ?
#
loop_
_entity_poly.entity_id
_entity_poly.type
_entity_poly.pdbx_seq_one_letter_code
_entity_poly.pdbx_strand_id
1 'polypeptide(L)'
;ISMCGYAPVVSLISAAKKVGAKTTELVSYQTSGDASDDYRSVVGYAGIIIKGVEMSPLVKLAKETVETYIKKGKVLEPPDELTPEMKETAGVFVSIYKCGELRGCIGTFEPVEKNVIEEVIANAISSATRDPRFPPVAFNELKDLDYNVDVLTRPKPVASKDQLDHK
;
A
#
# COMPACT_ATOMS: atom_id res chain seq x y z
N ILE A 1 7.31 4.27 37.20
CA ILE A 1 6.90 3.14 36.31
C ILE A 1 8.04 2.92 35.34
N SER A 2 8.57 1.72 35.31
CA SER A 2 9.59 1.32 34.33
C SER A 2 9.01 0.24 33.43
N MET A 3 9.46 0.20 32.18
CA MET A 3 9.03 -0.79 31.20
C MET A 3 10.23 -1.66 30.83
N CYS A 4 10.08 -2.97 31.02
CA CYS A 4 11.05 -3.94 30.51
C CYS A 4 10.99 -3.96 28.97
N GLY A 5 12.14 -3.97 28.30
CA GLY A 5 12.17 -3.95 26.85
C GLY A 5 11.89 -2.57 26.21
N TYR A 6 12.16 -1.48 26.91
CA TYR A 6 11.95 -0.11 26.40
C TYR A 6 12.58 0.11 25.01
N ALA A 7 13.87 -0.23 24.86
CA ALA A 7 14.56 0.00 23.59
C ALA A 7 13.95 -0.76 22.39
N PRO A 8 13.66 -2.08 22.46
CA PRO A 8 13.00 -2.79 21.36
C PRO A 8 11.60 -2.27 21.07
N VAL A 9 10.82 -1.85 22.09
CA VAL A 9 9.49 -1.27 21.86
C VAL A 9 9.56 0.08 21.14
N VAL A 10 10.48 0.95 21.52
CA VAL A 10 10.70 2.23 20.81
C VAL A 10 11.14 2.00 19.37
N SER A 11 12.04 1.03 19.13
CA SER A 11 12.47 0.65 17.79
C SER A 11 11.31 0.12 16.96
N LEU A 12 10.47 -0.75 17.52
CA LEU A 12 9.29 -1.28 16.85
C LEU A 12 8.30 -0.17 16.48
N ILE A 13 7.97 0.74 17.41
CA ILE A 13 7.07 1.86 17.15
C ILE A 13 7.64 2.79 16.06
N SER A 14 8.95 3.07 16.12
CA SER A 14 9.61 3.91 15.13
C SER A 14 9.59 3.27 13.73
N ALA A 15 9.84 1.97 13.65
CA ALA A 15 9.76 1.23 12.40
C ALA A 15 8.31 1.19 11.88
N ALA A 16 7.34 0.87 12.75
CA ALA A 16 5.92 0.84 12.40
C ALA A 16 5.43 2.18 11.85
N LYS A 17 5.83 3.30 12.48
CA LYS A 17 5.52 4.65 11.96
C LYS A 17 6.13 4.90 10.58
N LYS A 18 7.36 4.47 10.34
CA LYS A 18 8.03 4.63 9.03
C LYS A 18 7.35 3.84 7.92
N VAL A 19 6.79 2.66 8.23
CA VAL A 19 6.01 1.87 7.26
C VAL A 19 4.53 2.26 7.24
N GLY A 20 4.17 3.38 7.87
CA GLY A 20 2.84 3.97 7.76
C GLY A 20 1.78 3.39 8.71
N ALA A 21 2.16 2.68 9.75
CA ALA A 21 1.21 2.23 10.76
C ALA A 21 0.56 3.42 11.47
N LYS A 22 -0.78 3.44 11.55
CA LYS A 22 -1.57 4.56 12.09
C LYS A 22 -2.38 4.19 13.33
N THR A 23 -2.67 2.93 13.51
CA THR A 23 -3.56 2.47 14.59
C THR A 23 -2.93 1.35 15.39
N THR A 24 -3.27 1.32 16.66
CA THR A 24 -2.90 0.24 17.58
C THR A 24 -4.15 -0.25 18.29
N GLU A 25 -4.19 -1.53 18.58
CA GLU A 25 -5.27 -2.18 19.32
C GLU A 25 -4.68 -2.94 20.49
N LEU A 26 -5.17 -2.65 21.70
CA LEU A 26 -4.86 -3.43 22.88
C LEU A 26 -5.73 -4.71 22.86
N VAL A 27 -5.10 -5.85 22.62
CA VAL A 27 -5.81 -7.15 22.52
C VAL A 27 -6.08 -7.73 23.87
N SER A 28 -5.10 -7.66 24.76
CA SER A 28 -5.24 -8.15 26.13
C SER A 28 -4.30 -7.40 27.06
N TYR A 29 -4.71 -7.30 28.31
CA TYR A 29 -3.88 -6.82 29.41
C TYR A 29 -4.09 -7.72 30.62
N GLN A 30 -3.02 -8.19 31.20
CA GLN A 30 -3.01 -9.00 32.42
C GLN A 30 -1.88 -8.57 33.33
N THR A 31 -1.95 -8.95 34.58
CA THR A 31 -0.88 -8.71 35.57
C THR A 31 -0.39 -10.03 36.14
N SER A 32 0.78 -10.02 36.75
CA SER A 32 1.27 -11.18 37.50
C SER A 32 0.36 -11.52 38.71
N GLY A 33 -0.39 -10.53 39.20
CA GLY A 33 -1.38 -10.74 40.28
C GLY A 33 -2.52 -11.64 39.85
N ASP A 34 -2.90 -11.60 38.55
CA ASP A 34 -4.00 -12.46 38.04
C ASP A 34 -3.63 -13.96 38.07
N ALA A 35 -2.34 -14.28 38.10
CA ALA A 35 -1.86 -15.65 38.19
C ALA A 35 -1.48 -16.08 39.63
N SER A 36 -1.10 -15.12 40.49
CA SER A 36 -0.54 -15.38 41.81
C SER A 36 -1.49 -15.05 42.97
N ASP A 37 -2.62 -14.38 42.69
CA ASP A 37 -3.53 -13.79 43.69
C ASP A 37 -2.86 -12.75 44.60
N ASP A 38 -1.66 -12.27 44.29
CA ASP A 38 -0.94 -11.25 45.04
C ASP A 38 -0.80 -9.96 44.23
N TYR A 39 -1.55 -8.94 44.59
CA TYR A 39 -1.60 -7.64 43.93
C TYR A 39 -0.77 -6.53 44.62
N ARG A 40 0.02 -6.85 45.65
CA ARG A 40 0.84 -5.87 46.39
C ARG A 40 1.97 -5.31 45.53
N SER A 41 2.49 -6.11 44.60
CA SER A 41 3.47 -5.68 43.61
C SER A 41 3.32 -6.52 42.35
N VAL A 42 2.89 -5.92 41.27
CA VAL A 42 2.58 -6.64 40.02
C VAL A 42 3.37 -6.13 38.83
N VAL A 43 3.59 -7.03 37.88
CA VAL A 43 4.10 -6.72 36.55
C VAL A 43 2.90 -6.80 35.58
N GLY A 44 2.71 -5.74 34.78
CA GLY A 44 1.68 -5.72 33.75
C GLY A 44 2.20 -6.29 32.42
N TYR A 45 1.37 -7.06 31.76
CA TYR A 45 1.63 -7.62 30.42
C TYR A 45 0.54 -7.12 29.46
N ALA A 46 0.97 -6.52 28.35
CA ALA A 46 0.05 -6.03 27.33
C ALA A 46 0.32 -6.71 25.99
N GLY A 47 -0.71 -7.28 25.37
CA GLY A 47 -0.68 -7.72 23.97
C GLY A 47 -1.24 -6.60 23.09
N ILE A 48 -0.42 -6.09 22.18
CA ILE A 48 -0.81 -4.96 21.31
C ILE A 48 -0.59 -5.35 19.85
N ILE A 49 -1.62 -5.13 19.02
CA ILE A 49 -1.52 -5.24 17.56
C ILE A 49 -1.27 -3.83 17.00
N ILE A 50 -0.22 -3.69 16.21
CA ILE A 50 0.02 -2.48 15.42
C ILE A 50 -0.50 -2.78 14.01
N LYS A 51 -1.52 -2.03 13.58
CA LYS A 51 -2.11 -2.19 12.24
C LYS A 51 -1.41 -1.28 11.25
N GLY A 52 -1.02 -1.85 10.11
CA GLY A 52 -0.52 -1.10 8.97
C GLY A 52 -1.60 -0.20 8.37
N VAL A 53 -1.22 0.59 7.39
CA VAL A 53 -2.17 1.38 6.60
C VAL A 53 -3.07 0.41 5.84
N GLU A 54 -4.37 0.62 5.88
CA GLU A 54 -5.25 -0.02 4.90
C GLU A 54 -4.76 0.37 3.50
N MET A 55 -4.75 -0.57 2.58
CA MET A 55 -4.42 -0.28 1.19
C MET A 55 -5.29 0.88 0.71
N SER A 56 -4.66 1.87 0.07
CA SER A 56 -5.44 2.95 -0.52
C SER A 56 -6.46 2.38 -1.51
N PRO A 57 -7.60 3.03 -1.70
CA PRO A 57 -8.63 2.54 -2.64
C PRO A 57 -8.07 2.27 -4.05
N LEU A 58 -7.13 3.09 -4.54
CA LEU A 58 -6.50 2.90 -5.85
C LEU A 58 -5.58 1.68 -5.88
N VAL A 59 -4.82 1.43 -4.82
CA VAL A 59 -3.97 0.22 -4.72
C VAL A 59 -4.83 -1.04 -4.64
N LYS A 60 -5.95 -0.98 -3.90
CA LYS A 60 -6.91 -2.09 -3.86
C LYS A 60 -7.50 -2.36 -5.23
N LEU A 61 -7.91 -1.30 -5.95
CA LEU A 61 -8.42 -1.39 -7.32
C LEU A 61 -7.40 -2.02 -8.27
N ALA A 62 -6.14 -1.58 -8.24
CA ALA A 62 -5.08 -2.13 -9.08
C ALA A 62 -4.88 -3.63 -8.81
N LYS A 63 -4.84 -4.05 -7.54
CA LYS A 63 -4.75 -5.44 -7.13
C LYS A 63 -5.94 -6.26 -7.64
N GLU A 64 -7.17 -5.83 -7.39
CA GLU A 64 -8.39 -6.51 -7.82
C GLU A 64 -8.45 -6.62 -9.35
N THR A 65 -8.00 -5.59 -10.05
CA THR A 65 -7.92 -5.57 -11.53
C THR A 65 -6.97 -6.65 -12.04
N VAL A 66 -5.73 -6.67 -11.54
CA VAL A 66 -4.73 -7.69 -11.94
C VAL A 66 -5.23 -9.09 -11.62
N GLU A 67 -5.74 -9.30 -10.40
CA GLU A 67 -6.27 -10.61 -9.99
C GLU A 67 -7.43 -11.07 -10.87
N THR A 68 -8.37 -10.17 -11.18
CA THR A 68 -9.54 -10.49 -12.02
C THR A 68 -9.09 -10.81 -13.45
N TYR A 69 -8.18 -10.01 -13.98
CA TYR A 69 -7.69 -10.21 -15.34
C TYR A 69 -6.91 -11.52 -15.47
N ILE A 70 -5.99 -11.81 -14.58
CA ILE A 70 -5.18 -13.04 -14.61
C ILE A 70 -6.03 -14.29 -14.34
N LYS A 71 -7.01 -14.20 -13.41
CA LYS A 71 -7.88 -15.34 -13.06
C LYS A 71 -8.96 -15.64 -14.10
N LYS A 72 -9.52 -14.60 -14.72
CA LYS A 72 -10.76 -14.71 -15.50
C LYS A 72 -10.66 -14.17 -16.94
N GLY A 73 -9.57 -13.49 -17.29
CA GLY A 73 -9.41 -12.82 -18.58
C GLY A 73 -10.38 -11.62 -18.76
N LYS A 74 -10.95 -11.10 -17.66
CA LYS A 74 -11.93 -10.01 -17.71
C LYS A 74 -11.32 -8.73 -17.16
N VAL A 75 -11.60 -7.61 -17.83
CA VAL A 75 -11.31 -6.27 -17.33
C VAL A 75 -12.30 -5.96 -16.20
N LEU A 76 -11.81 -5.43 -15.10
CA LEU A 76 -12.66 -4.99 -13.99
C LEU A 76 -13.43 -3.74 -14.40
N GLU A 77 -14.72 -3.69 -14.09
CA GLU A 77 -15.52 -2.50 -14.28
C GLU A 77 -15.20 -1.47 -13.16
N PRO A 78 -15.21 -0.17 -13.49
CA PRO A 78 -15.07 0.87 -12.46
C PRO A 78 -16.13 0.73 -11.38
N PRO A 79 -15.83 1.06 -10.11
CA PRO A 79 -16.83 1.05 -9.05
C PRO A 79 -17.90 2.11 -9.29
N ASP A 80 -19.14 1.83 -8.86
CA ASP A 80 -20.28 2.73 -9.06
C ASP A 80 -20.13 4.07 -8.34
N GLU A 81 -19.49 4.06 -7.16
CA GLU A 81 -19.25 5.25 -6.36
C GLU A 81 -17.78 5.68 -6.46
N LEU A 82 -17.56 6.84 -7.07
CA LEU A 82 -16.23 7.45 -7.21
C LEU A 82 -16.12 8.67 -6.29
N THR A 83 -15.02 8.76 -5.55
CA THR A 83 -14.65 10.00 -4.83
C THR A 83 -14.32 11.12 -5.83
N PRO A 84 -14.36 12.40 -5.41
CA PRO A 84 -13.98 13.51 -6.29
C PRO A 84 -12.60 13.31 -6.94
N GLU A 85 -11.60 12.85 -6.17
CA GLU A 85 -10.23 12.60 -6.63
C GLU A 85 -10.16 11.48 -7.69
N MET A 86 -11.01 10.48 -7.57
CA MET A 86 -11.09 9.37 -8.53
C MET A 86 -11.68 9.78 -9.88
N LYS A 87 -12.47 10.87 -9.91
CA LYS A 87 -13.08 11.44 -11.12
C LYS A 87 -12.15 12.38 -11.87
N GLU A 88 -11.05 12.81 -11.24
CA GLU A 88 -10.05 13.64 -11.90
C GLU A 88 -9.35 12.87 -13.03
N THR A 89 -8.77 13.63 -13.96
CA THR A 89 -7.90 13.10 -15.02
C THR A 89 -6.46 13.38 -14.66
N ALA A 90 -5.65 12.33 -14.58
CA ALA A 90 -4.22 12.44 -14.28
C ALA A 90 -3.48 11.24 -14.89
N GLY A 91 -2.19 11.42 -15.20
CA GLY A 91 -1.32 10.29 -15.49
C GLY A 91 -1.15 9.41 -14.26
N VAL A 92 -1.04 8.11 -14.45
CA VAL A 92 -0.94 7.13 -13.36
C VAL A 92 0.14 6.12 -13.69
N PHE A 93 0.97 5.76 -12.70
CA PHE A 93 1.83 4.60 -12.77
C PHE A 93 1.34 3.52 -11.82
N VAL A 94 1.32 2.28 -12.29
CA VAL A 94 1.06 1.11 -11.46
C VAL A 94 2.31 0.25 -11.42
N SER A 95 2.87 0.09 -10.23
CA SER A 95 4.04 -0.76 -9.98
C SER A 95 3.62 -2.02 -9.25
N ILE A 96 4.11 -3.16 -9.71
CA ILE A 96 3.91 -4.48 -9.13
C ILE A 96 5.26 -4.95 -8.59
N TYR A 97 5.26 -5.43 -7.36
CA TYR A 97 6.44 -5.98 -6.70
C TYR A 97 6.19 -7.44 -6.31
N LYS A 98 7.27 -8.22 -6.24
CA LYS A 98 7.27 -9.57 -5.70
C LYS A 98 8.45 -9.74 -4.76
N CYS A 99 8.19 -10.07 -3.50
CA CYS A 99 9.24 -10.16 -2.46
C CYS A 99 10.10 -8.90 -2.34
N GLY A 100 9.51 -7.71 -2.57
CA GLY A 100 10.17 -6.41 -2.52
C GLY A 100 10.93 -6.00 -3.79
N GLU A 101 11.02 -6.88 -4.81
CA GLU A 101 11.64 -6.57 -6.09
C GLU A 101 10.61 -6.18 -7.13
N LEU A 102 10.97 -5.27 -8.05
CA LEU A 102 10.08 -4.85 -9.13
C LEU A 102 9.74 -6.03 -10.03
N ARG A 103 8.45 -6.23 -10.29
CA ARG A 103 7.91 -7.32 -11.13
C ARG A 103 7.16 -6.82 -12.36
N GLY A 104 6.78 -5.55 -12.38
CA GLY A 104 6.16 -4.86 -13.50
C GLY A 104 5.86 -3.42 -13.12
N CYS A 105 5.99 -2.50 -14.09
CA CYS A 105 5.66 -1.10 -13.89
C CYS A 105 5.37 -0.44 -15.22
N ILE A 106 4.13 -0.07 -15.44
CA ILE A 106 3.70 0.71 -16.61
C ILE A 106 2.85 1.89 -16.11
N GLY A 107 2.91 2.98 -16.84
CA GLY A 107 2.12 4.16 -16.56
C GLY A 107 2.11 5.14 -17.70
N THR A 108 1.36 6.19 -17.53
CA THR A 108 1.17 7.29 -18.46
C THR A 108 1.54 8.60 -17.79
N PHE A 109 2.30 9.45 -18.46
CA PHE A 109 2.61 10.79 -17.95
C PHE A 109 1.44 11.76 -18.14
N GLU A 110 0.73 11.61 -19.25
CA GLU A 110 -0.50 12.32 -19.56
C GLU A 110 -1.66 11.32 -19.53
N PRO A 111 -2.84 11.72 -19.04
CA PRO A 111 -3.98 10.82 -18.97
C PRO A 111 -4.42 10.41 -20.38
N VAL A 112 -4.68 9.13 -20.56
CA VAL A 112 -5.21 8.53 -21.80
C VAL A 112 -6.68 8.15 -21.62
N GLU A 113 -7.04 7.78 -20.39
CA GLU A 113 -8.39 7.37 -20.03
C GLU A 113 -9.21 8.56 -19.49
N LYS A 114 -10.51 8.36 -19.27
CA LYS A 114 -11.44 9.43 -18.88
C LYS A 114 -11.21 9.95 -17.46
N ASN A 115 -10.68 9.11 -16.58
CA ASN A 115 -10.44 9.42 -15.17
C ASN A 115 -9.36 8.52 -14.58
N VAL A 116 -8.90 8.87 -13.38
CA VAL A 116 -7.87 8.14 -12.63
C VAL A 116 -8.22 6.66 -12.45
N ILE A 117 -9.49 6.31 -12.27
CA ILE A 117 -9.91 4.91 -12.07
C ILE A 117 -9.69 4.08 -13.33
N GLU A 118 -10.12 4.57 -14.49
CA GLU A 118 -9.92 3.88 -15.76
C GLU A 118 -8.43 3.79 -16.10
N GLU A 119 -7.65 4.85 -15.79
CA GLU A 119 -6.20 4.88 -15.95
C GLU A 119 -5.49 3.82 -15.08
N VAL A 120 -5.91 3.68 -13.80
CA VAL A 120 -5.40 2.62 -12.90
C VAL A 120 -5.72 1.23 -13.47
N ILE A 121 -6.94 1.00 -13.93
CA ILE A 121 -7.35 -0.30 -14.48
C ILE A 121 -6.50 -0.66 -15.70
N ALA A 122 -6.38 0.26 -16.65
CA ALA A 122 -5.60 0.05 -17.89
C ALA A 122 -4.11 -0.20 -17.60
N ASN A 123 -3.51 0.63 -16.73
CA ASN A 123 -2.10 0.52 -16.38
C ASN A 123 -1.79 -0.69 -15.48
N ALA A 124 -2.70 -1.10 -14.61
CA ALA A 124 -2.56 -2.32 -13.82
C ALA A 124 -2.47 -3.58 -14.71
N ILE A 125 -3.35 -3.69 -15.70
CA ILE A 125 -3.30 -4.79 -16.68
C ILE A 125 -2.01 -4.73 -17.49
N SER A 126 -1.63 -3.54 -17.96
CA SER A 126 -0.42 -3.34 -18.75
C SER A 126 0.84 -3.69 -17.96
N SER A 127 0.92 -3.30 -16.70
CA SER A 127 2.03 -3.64 -15.80
C SER A 127 2.16 -5.14 -15.56
N ALA A 128 1.03 -5.84 -15.47
CA ALA A 128 1.02 -7.27 -15.25
C ALA A 128 1.33 -8.09 -16.51
N THR A 129 1.06 -7.55 -17.71
CA THR A 129 1.04 -8.39 -18.93
C THR A 129 1.86 -7.83 -20.11
N ARG A 130 2.23 -6.57 -20.10
CA ARG A 130 2.83 -5.87 -21.24
C ARG A 130 4.14 -5.16 -20.93
N ASP A 131 4.66 -5.25 -19.71
CA ASP A 131 5.97 -4.70 -19.40
C ASP A 131 7.06 -5.53 -20.12
N PRO A 132 7.80 -4.93 -21.05
CA PRO A 132 8.77 -5.68 -21.87
C PRO A 132 9.96 -6.24 -21.08
N ARG A 133 10.15 -5.77 -19.85
CA ARG A 133 11.25 -6.23 -18.97
C ARG A 133 10.94 -7.56 -18.29
N PHE A 134 9.66 -7.97 -18.26
CA PHE A 134 9.19 -9.13 -17.49
C PHE A 134 8.22 -9.96 -18.30
N PRO A 135 8.20 -11.29 -18.10
CA PRO A 135 7.14 -12.12 -18.66
C PRO A 135 5.79 -11.75 -17.99
N PRO A 136 4.65 -12.00 -18.63
CA PRO A 136 3.34 -11.80 -18.02
C PRO A 136 3.23 -12.46 -16.65
N VAL A 137 2.56 -11.80 -15.72
CA VAL A 137 2.30 -12.33 -14.37
C VAL A 137 1.51 -13.62 -14.47
N ALA A 138 1.99 -14.68 -13.81
CA ALA A 138 1.33 -15.97 -13.76
C ALA A 138 0.36 -16.07 -12.56
N PHE A 139 -0.66 -16.91 -12.67
CA PHE A 139 -1.68 -17.12 -11.64
C PHE A 139 -1.09 -17.48 -10.27
N ASN A 140 -0.06 -18.30 -10.22
CA ASN A 140 0.58 -18.73 -8.97
C ASN A 140 1.38 -17.64 -8.26
N GLU A 141 1.67 -16.53 -8.93
CA GLU A 141 2.38 -15.40 -8.36
C GLU A 141 1.46 -14.46 -7.58
N LEU A 142 0.16 -14.41 -7.88
CA LEU A 142 -0.79 -13.41 -7.39
C LEU A 142 -0.80 -13.23 -5.86
N LYS A 143 -0.58 -14.30 -5.12
CA LYS A 143 -0.56 -14.28 -3.63
C LYS A 143 0.66 -13.58 -3.03
N ASP A 144 1.73 -13.45 -3.81
CA ASP A 144 3.04 -12.93 -3.39
C ASP A 144 3.31 -11.53 -3.97
N LEU A 145 2.28 -10.90 -4.59
CA LEU A 145 2.41 -9.58 -5.21
C LEU A 145 1.97 -8.46 -4.30
N ASP A 146 2.79 -7.41 -4.26
CA ASP A 146 2.48 -6.11 -3.69
C ASP A 146 2.31 -5.07 -4.80
N TYR A 147 1.53 -4.02 -4.53
CA TYR A 147 1.16 -3.03 -5.51
C TYR A 147 1.40 -1.61 -5.00
N ASN A 148 1.82 -0.73 -5.89
CA ASN A 148 1.84 0.71 -5.67
C ASN A 148 1.14 1.43 -6.83
N VAL A 149 0.47 2.55 -6.53
CA VAL A 149 -0.18 3.42 -7.51
C VAL A 149 0.26 4.85 -7.25
N ASP A 150 0.90 5.44 -8.24
CA ASP A 150 1.33 6.83 -8.23
C ASP A 150 0.46 7.64 -9.18
N VAL A 151 -0.33 8.58 -8.63
CA VAL A 151 -1.11 9.55 -9.42
C VAL A 151 -0.28 10.81 -9.59
N LEU A 152 -0.02 11.18 -10.83
CA LEU A 152 0.83 12.31 -11.14
C LEU A 152 0.09 13.64 -10.95
N THR A 153 0.76 14.60 -10.37
CA THR A 153 0.30 15.99 -10.40
C THR A 153 0.53 16.59 -11.81
N ARG A 154 -0.31 17.56 -12.18
CA ARG A 154 -0.14 18.24 -13.47
C ARG A 154 1.27 18.83 -13.58
N PRO A 155 1.96 18.63 -14.72
CA PRO A 155 3.26 19.22 -14.93
C PRO A 155 3.23 20.73 -14.79
N LYS A 156 4.21 21.29 -14.10
CA LYS A 156 4.38 22.74 -13.98
C LYS A 156 5.56 23.14 -14.87
N PRO A 157 5.44 24.20 -15.67
CA PRO A 157 6.58 24.70 -16.44
C PRO A 157 7.66 25.20 -15.46
N VAL A 158 8.89 24.80 -15.72
CA VAL A 158 10.08 25.30 -15.01
C VAL A 158 10.90 26.20 -15.94
N ALA A 159 11.27 27.38 -15.47
CA ALA A 159 12.02 28.33 -16.27
C ALA A 159 13.54 28.02 -16.33
N SER A 160 14.07 27.28 -15.35
CA SER A 160 15.47 26.83 -15.33
C SER A 160 15.63 25.50 -14.57
N LYS A 161 16.77 24.84 -14.79
CA LYS A 161 17.14 23.59 -14.09
C LYS A 161 17.25 23.79 -12.56
N ASP A 162 17.58 25.00 -12.11
CA ASP A 162 17.74 25.31 -10.69
C ASP A 162 16.40 25.31 -9.93
N GLN A 163 15.27 25.30 -10.64
CA GLN A 163 13.93 25.15 -10.08
C GLN A 163 13.47 23.71 -9.92
N LEU A 164 14.28 22.74 -10.38
CA LEU A 164 13.99 21.34 -10.16
C LEU A 164 14.34 20.95 -8.73
N ASP A 165 13.33 20.58 -7.95
CA ASP A 165 13.54 20.04 -6.61
C ASP A 165 14.00 18.58 -6.72
N HIS A 166 15.22 18.31 -6.33
CA HIS A 166 15.86 16.98 -6.38
C HIS A 166 15.60 16.17 -5.09
N LYS A 167 14.39 16.25 -4.53
CA LYS A 167 14.00 15.46 -3.37
C LYS A 167 13.53 14.07 -3.76
#